data_b2d2f1f44fe1a68f93f64d9fc2e1c5f0
#
_entry.id   b2d2f1f44fe1a68f93f64d9fc2e1c5f0
#
_cell.length_a   1.000
_cell.length_b   1.000
_cell.length_c   1.000
_cell.angle_alpha   90.00
_cell.angle_beta   90.00
_cell.angle_gamma   90.00
#
_symmetry.space_group_name_H-M   'P 1'
#
loop_
_entity.id
_entity.type
_entity.pdbx_description
1 polymer ?
#
loop_
_entity_poly.entity_id
_entity_poly.type
_entity_poly.pdbx_seq_one_letter_code
_entity_poly.pdbx_strand_id
1 'polypeptide(L)'
;SALLGWKKRGAKTGMTERAWLTAEVIKLGWRESHPKIVEYWYALQRAAIDAMKEPGSTVVVGPTGSAVQYRKAGSFLFCRLPSARTICYPFPRLEMVKRKIVRDDGTEIERNEQRLVYKAKNQFTKKWEDKFFYGGLAAENITQAVSRDVMAEAMLRVENAGYPIVLTVHDEIVAETDAGFGSFEEFKRLMLIPPVWAKGFPVAAAGWEGDRYRKG
;
A
#
# COMPACT_ATOMS: atom_id res chain seq x y z
N SER A 1 18.39 16.49 14.34
CA SER A 1 19.00 16.82 13.04
C SER A 1 19.32 15.56 12.23
N ALA A 2 19.50 15.67 10.91
CA ALA A 2 19.83 14.55 10.02
C ALA A 2 21.17 13.90 10.40
N LEU A 3 22.14 14.70 10.83
CA LEU A 3 23.44 14.23 11.29
C LEU A 3 23.34 13.33 12.54
N LEU A 4 22.50 13.70 13.50
CA LEU A 4 22.26 12.87 14.69
C LEU A 4 21.57 11.55 14.29
N GLY A 5 20.69 11.59 13.31
CA GLY A 5 20.05 10.41 12.72
C GLY A 5 21.07 9.45 12.11
N TRP A 6 22.08 9.98 11.39
CA TRP A 6 23.16 9.17 10.85
C TRP A 6 23.97 8.51 11.96
N LYS A 7 24.45 9.25 12.96
CA LYS A 7 25.22 8.69 14.10
C LYS A 7 24.46 7.57 14.82
N LYS A 8 23.15 7.68 14.99
CA LYS A 8 22.34 6.67 15.70
C LYS A 8 21.92 5.46 14.84
N ARG A 9 21.69 5.64 13.55
CA ARG A 9 21.10 4.63 12.65
C ARG A 9 21.93 4.37 11.40
N GLY A 10 22.34 5.42 10.69
CA GLY A 10 23.03 5.31 9.41
C GLY A 10 24.38 4.60 9.52
N ALA A 11 25.17 4.90 10.55
CA ALA A 11 26.46 4.25 10.78
C ALA A 11 26.33 2.73 10.98
N LYS A 12 25.18 2.27 11.55
CA LYS A 12 24.90 0.84 11.75
C LYS A 12 24.55 0.09 10.46
N THR A 13 24.17 0.80 9.39
CA THR A 13 23.79 0.22 8.10
C THR A 13 24.96 0.15 7.11
N GLY A 14 26.16 0.57 7.51
CA GLY A 14 27.31 0.66 6.62
C GLY A 14 27.28 1.85 5.64
N MET A 15 26.25 2.70 5.70
CA MET A 15 26.18 3.91 4.87
C MET A 15 27.21 4.95 5.31
N THR A 16 27.82 5.66 4.36
CA THR A 16 28.61 6.85 4.65
C THR A 16 27.69 7.98 5.15
N GLU A 17 28.24 8.91 5.94
CA GLU A 17 27.49 10.09 6.41
C GLU A 17 26.90 10.87 5.25
N ARG A 18 27.67 11.11 4.18
CA ARG A 18 27.23 11.82 2.98
C ARG A 18 26.02 11.14 2.31
N ALA A 19 26.10 9.82 2.13
CA ALA A 19 25.00 9.06 1.52
C ALA A 19 23.72 9.13 2.37
N TRP A 20 23.86 9.03 3.70
CA TRP A 20 22.73 9.18 4.62
C TRP A 20 22.10 10.56 4.55
N LEU A 21 22.92 11.63 4.60
CA LEU A 21 22.42 13.02 4.53
C LEU A 21 21.72 13.28 3.20
N THR A 22 22.28 12.80 2.08
CA THR A 22 21.65 12.89 0.76
C THR A 22 20.28 12.22 0.76
N ALA A 23 20.18 10.99 1.28
CA ALA A 23 18.91 10.26 1.35
C ALA A 23 17.87 10.99 2.25
N GLU A 24 18.29 11.58 3.37
CA GLU A 24 17.41 12.38 4.24
C GLU A 24 16.89 13.63 3.53
N VAL A 25 17.75 14.36 2.81
CA VAL A 25 17.35 15.56 2.03
C VAL A 25 16.33 15.18 0.95
N ILE A 26 16.60 14.13 0.17
CA ILE A 26 15.67 13.63 -0.86
C ILE A 26 14.32 13.25 -0.22
N LYS A 27 14.34 12.50 0.87
CA LYS A 27 13.14 12.06 1.59
C LYS A 27 12.31 13.24 2.11
N LEU A 28 12.96 14.25 2.69
CA LEU A 28 12.27 15.43 3.22
C LEU A 28 11.71 16.30 2.09
N GLY A 29 12.51 16.59 1.05
CA GLY A 29 12.06 17.34 -0.11
C GLY A 29 10.90 16.68 -0.84
N TRP A 30 10.92 15.35 -0.96
CA TRP A 30 9.78 14.61 -1.52
C TRP A 30 8.50 14.80 -0.68
N ARG A 31 8.61 14.73 0.65
CA ARG A 31 7.45 14.92 1.54
C ARG A 31 6.89 16.34 1.49
N GLU A 32 7.76 17.33 1.39
CA GLU A 32 7.37 18.74 1.22
C GLU A 32 6.65 18.96 -0.12
N SER A 33 7.12 18.31 -1.18
CA SER A 33 6.50 18.39 -2.51
C SER A 33 5.17 17.61 -2.61
N HIS A 34 4.91 16.67 -1.69
CA HIS A 34 3.71 15.82 -1.72
C HIS A 34 2.94 15.83 -0.39
N PRO A 35 2.53 17.01 0.13
CA PRO A 35 1.93 17.12 1.46
C PRO A 35 0.64 16.32 1.60
N LYS A 36 -0.21 16.27 0.58
CA LYS A 36 -1.48 15.50 0.60
C LYS A 36 -1.26 13.99 0.75
N ILE A 37 -0.19 13.46 0.17
CA ILE A 37 0.15 12.03 0.33
C ILE A 37 0.60 11.77 1.77
N VAL A 38 1.41 12.66 2.34
CA VAL A 38 1.87 12.55 3.72
C VAL A 38 0.72 12.68 4.71
N GLU A 39 -0.21 13.63 4.49
CA GLU A 39 -1.45 13.78 5.26
C GLU A 39 -2.30 12.51 5.22
N TYR A 40 -2.44 11.91 4.05
CA TYR A 40 -3.16 10.65 3.87
C TYR A 40 -2.53 9.50 4.67
N TRP A 41 -1.19 9.37 4.67
CA TRP A 41 -0.50 8.39 5.50
C TRP A 41 -0.83 8.54 6.99
N TYR A 42 -0.78 9.77 7.50
CA TYR A 42 -1.14 10.04 8.89
C TYR A 42 -2.63 9.82 9.18
N ALA A 43 -3.50 10.13 8.23
CA ALA A 43 -4.94 9.87 8.36
C ALA A 43 -5.23 8.38 8.46
N LEU A 44 -4.60 7.54 7.63
CA LEU A 44 -4.71 6.08 7.70
C LEU A 44 -4.22 5.52 9.05
N GLN A 45 -3.10 6.02 9.54
CA GLN A 45 -2.56 5.59 10.83
C GLN A 45 -3.47 5.97 11.99
N ARG A 46 -3.96 7.21 12.02
CA ARG A 46 -4.91 7.67 13.05
C ARG A 46 -6.19 6.84 13.03
N ALA A 47 -6.79 6.66 11.86
CA ALA A 47 -8.03 5.90 11.71
C ALA A 47 -7.89 4.44 12.19
N ALA A 48 -6.77 3.79 11.90
CA ALA A 48 -6.49 2.45 12.40
C ALA A 48 -6.36 2.41 13.93
N ILE A 49 -5.69 3.40 14.53
CA ILE A 49 -5.55 3.52 15.98
C ILE A 49 -6.91 3.83 16.63
N ASP A 50 -7.72 4.71 16.04
CA ASP A 50 -9.04 5.08 16.57
C ASP A 50 -10.03 3.91 16.50
N ALA A 51 -10.02 3.14 15.41
CA ALA A 51 -10.79 1.90 15.33
C ALA A 51 -10.38 0.85 16.38
N MET A 52 -9.11 0.86 16.83
CA MET A 52 -8.63 0.01 17.92
C MET A 52 -9.13 0.46 19.29
N LYS A 53 -9.33 1.77 19.51
CA LYS A 53 -9.83 2.32 20.77
C LYS A 53 -11.32 2.08 20.96
N GLU A 54 -12.06 2.00 19.85
CA GLU A 54 -13.53 1.81 19.84
C GLU A 54 -13.89 0.56 19.03
N PRO A 55 -13.68 -0.65 19.58
CA PRO A 55 -13.99 -1.90 18.89
C PRO A 55 -15.46 -1.97 18.47
N GLY A 56 -15.68 -2.35 17.20
CA GLY A 56 -17.03 -2.40 16.61
C GLY A 56 -17.42 -1.14 15.83
N SER A 57 -16.83 0.02 16.14
CA SER A 57 -17.01 1.23 15.34
C SER A 57 -16.28 1.15 14.00
N THR A 58 -16.74 1.95 13.02
CA THR A 58 -16.10 2.06 11.71
C THR A 58 -15.53 3.46 11.54
N VAL A 59 -14.23 3.56 11.29
CA VAL A 59 -13.54 4.82 11.00
C VAL A 59 -13.23 4.92 9.52
N VAL A 60 -13.65 6.00 8.87
CA VAL A 60 -13.58 6.20 7.42
C VAL A 60 -12.48 7.19 7.07
N VAL A 61 -11.70 6.89 6.02
CA VAL A 61 -10.64 7.76 5.48
C VAL A 61 -10.81 7.91 3.98
N GLY A 62 -10.91 9.14 3.52
CA GLY A 62 -11.09 9.48 2.10
C GLY A 62 -12.51 9.89 1.75
N PRO A 63 -12.74 10.33 0.50
CA PRO A 63 -14.04 10.79 0.04
C PRO A 63 -15.01 9.64 -0.17
N THR A 64 -16.32 9.94 -0.08
CA THR A 64 -17.38 8.98 -0.37
C THR A 64 -17.17 8.31 -1.73
N GLY A 65 -17.35 6.99 -1.78
CA GLY A 65 -17.18 6.18 -3.01
C GLY A 65 -15.77 5.63 -3.22
N SER A 66 -14.73 6.27 -2.68
CA SER A 66 -13.34 5.79 -2.76
C SER A 66 -12.66 5.69 -1.39
N ALA A 67 -13.42 5.80 -0.31
CA ALA A 67 -12.90 5.73 1.04
C ALA A 67 -12.47 4.31 1.45
N VAL A 68 -11.46 4.22 2.29
CA VAL A 68 -11.14 3.02 3.05
C VAL A 68 -11.76 3.10 4.44
N GLN A 69 -12.08 1.94 5.04
CA GLN A 69 -12.75 1.86 6.31
C GLN A 69 -12.01 0.93 7.24
N TYR A 70 -11.67 1.41 8.44
CA TYR A 70 -11.08 0.59 9.48
C TYR A 70 -12.13 0.17 10.51
N ARG A 71 -12.13 -1.12 10.90
CA ARG A 71 -12.97 -1.65 11.96
C ARG A 71 -12.25 -2.74 12.72
N LYS A 72 -12.19 -2.62 14.05
CA LYS A 72 -11.70 -3.67 14.95
C LYS A 72 -12.85 -4.60 15.29
N ALA A 73 -12.71 -5.90 14.97
CA ALA A 73 -13.67 -6.93 15.36
C ALA A 73 -12.95 -8.25 15.65
N GLY A 74 -13.32 -8.93 16.72
CA GLY A 74 -12.68 -10.16 17.18
C GLY A 74 -11.15 -10.03 17.26
N SER A 75 -10.42 -10.94 16.66
CA SER A 75 -8.94 -10.95 16.65
C SER A 75 -8.31 -10.17 15.49
N PHE A 76 -9.08 -9.34 14.77
CA PHE A 76 -8.59 -8.64 13.58
C PHE A 76 -8.89 -7.14 13.61
N LEU A 77 -7.98 -6.36 13.05
CA LEU A 77 -8.29 -5.04 12.51
C LEU A 77 -8.50 -5.20 11.01
N PHE A 78 -9.68 -4.88 10.54
CA PHE A 78 -10.07 -4.92 9.14
C PHE A 78 -9.88 -3.56 8.48
N CYS A 79 -9.36 -3.57 7.25
CA CYS A 79 -9.32 -2.40 6.37
C CYS A 79 -10.12 -2.74 5.10
N ARG A 80 -11.35 -2.26 5.01
CA ARG A 80 -12.20 -2.43 3.83
C ARG A 80 -11.81 -1.43 2.76
N LEU A 81 -11.55 -1.92 1.55
CA LEU A 81 -11.18 -1.16 0.37
C LEU A 81 -12.41 -0.63 -0.39
N PRO A 82 -12.25 0.33 -1.30
CA PRO A 82 -13.31 0.79 -2.20
C PRO A 82 -13.96 -0.33 -3.02
N SER A 83 -13.20 -1.35 -3.40
CA SER A 83 -13.67 -2.58 -4.07
C SER A 83 -14.52 -3.49 -3.19
N ALA A 84 -14.77 -3.12 -1.93
CA ALA A 84 -15.37 -3.93 -0.88
C ALA A 84 -14.51 -5.12 -0.38
N ARG A 85 -13.35 -5.40 -0.98
CA ARG A 85 -12.38 -6.36 -0.45
C ARG A 85 -11.77 -5.85 0.86
N THR A 86 -11.34 -6.76 1.71
CA THR A 86 -10.83 -6.42 3.05
C THR A 86 -9.41 -6.94 3.25
N ILE A 87 -8.53 -6.05 3.71
CA ILE A 87 -7.22 -6.41 4.24
C ILE A 87 -7.37 -6.70 5.73
N CYS A 88 -6.78 -7.78 6.22
CA CYS A 88 -6.86 -8.20 7.61
C CYS A 88 -5.50 -8.08 8.30
N TYR A 89 -5.47 -7.41 9.46
CA TYR A 89 -4.32 -7.32 10.35
C TYR A 89 -4.60 -8.15 11.60
N PRO A 90 -4.01 -9.35 11.74
CA PRO A 90 -4.33 -10.29 12.81
C PRO A 90 -3.69 -9.87 14.13
N PHE A 91 -4.39 -10.17 15.22
CA PHE A 91 -3.98 -9.94 16.61
C PHE A 91 -3.44 -8.52 16.86
N PRO A 92 -4.20 -7.47 16.44
CA PRO A 92 -3.77 -6.10 16.61
C PRO A 92 -3.84 -5.69 18.09
N ARG A 93 -2.86 -4.91 18.53
CA ARG A 93 -2.82 -4.33 19.88
C ARG A 93 -2.17 -2.96 19.87
N LEU A 94 -2.52 -2.15 20.84
CA LEU A 94 -1.90 -0.85 21.08
C LEU A 94 -0.85 -0.98 22.17
N GLU A 95 0.36 -0.52 21.88
CA GLU A 95 1.48 -0.47 22.81
C GLU A 95 1.88 0.97 23.10
N MET A 96 2.18 1.29 24.34
CA MET A 96 2.79 2.58 24.71
C MET A 96 4.32 2.44 24.65
N VAL A 97 4.96 3.28 23.86
CA VAL A 97 6.42 3.31 23.73
C VAL A 97 6.95 4.69 24.05
N LYS A 98 8.07 4.73 24.73
CA LYS A 98 8.80 5.98 24.98
C LYS A 98 9.63 6.32 23.75
N ARG A 99 9.36 7.46 23.15
CA ARG A 99 10.14 7.99 22.03
C ARG A 99 10.99 9.15 22.48
N LYS A 100 12.29 9.06 22.26
CA LYS A 100 13.20 10.19 22.44
C LYS A 100 13.10 11.10 21.23
N ILE A 101 12.74 12.34 21.46
CA ILE A 101 12.67 13.41 20.48
C ILE A 101 13.78 14.40 20.82
N VAL A 102 14.58 14.76 19.84
CA VAL A 102 15.56 15.84 19.98
C VAL A 102 14.93 17.10 19.40
N ARG A 103 14.79 18.13 20.22
CA ARG A 103 14.33 19.46 19.82
C ARG A 103 15.40 20.19 19.02
N ASP A 104 15.02 21.28 18.36
CA ASP A 104 15.94 22.11 17.57
C ASP A 104 17.06 22.73 18.42
N ASP A 105 16.80 22.96 19.72
CA ASP A 105 17.76 23.44 20.70
C ASP A 105 18.74 22.34 21.19
N GLY A 106 18.62 21.10 20.67
CA GLY A 106 19.45 19.96 21.06
C GLY A 106 18.97 19.20 22.30
N THR A 107 17.92 19.67 23.02
CA THR A 107 17.39 18.96 24.17
C THR A 107 16.70 17.66 23.80
N GLU A 108 16.95 16.59 24.57
CA GLU A 108 16.24 15.31 24.42
C GLU A 108 15.02 15.30 25.38
N ILE A 109 13.85 15.06 24.80
CA ILE A 109 12.63 14.82 25.58
C ILE A 109 12.11 13.41 25.32
N GLU A 110 11.58 12.76 26.33
CA GLU A 110 10.83 11.51 26.15
C GLU A 110 9.36 11.82 26.01
N ARG A 111 8.76 11.30 24.95
CA ARG A 111 7.33 11.37 24.71
C ARG A 111 6.75 9.97 24.65
N ASN A 112 5.67 9.75 25.37
CA ASN A 112 4.90 8.51 25.20
C ASN A 112 4.14 8.58 23.86
N GLU A 113 4.36 7.58 23.02
CA GLU A 113 3.71 7.43 21.73
C GLU A 113 2.95 6.11 21.71
N GLN A 114 1.69 6.16 21.29
CA GLN A 114 0.88 4.96 21.11
C GLN A 114 1.19 4.35 19.75
N ARG A 115 1.53 3.06 19.71
CA ARG A 115 1.82 2.30 18.49
C ARG A 115 0.83 1.17 18.33
N LEU A 116 0.43 0.95 17.09
CA LEU A 116 -0.33 -0.21 16.69
C LEU A 116 0.64 -1.29 16.20
N VAL A 117 0.50 -2.48 16.78
CA VAL A 117 1.28 -3.67 16.43
C VAL A 117 0.33 -4.78 16.03
N TYR A 118 0.70 -5.60 15.07
CA TYR A 118 -0.07 -6.76 14.63
C TYR A 118 0.86 -7.93 14.30
N LYS A 119 0.32 -9.14 14.22
CA LYS A 119 1.08 -10.32 13.81
C LYS A 119 1.15 -10.41 12.29
N ALA A 120 2.34 -10.66 11.76
CA ALA A 120 2.56 -10.93 10.35
C ALA A 120 3.56 -12.08 10.17
N LYS A 121 3.38 -12.83 9.09
CA LYS A 121 4.34 -13.88 8.72
C LYS A 121 5.57 -13.23 8.07
N ASN A 122 6.74 -13.46 8.63
CA ASN A 122 7.99 -13.05 8.03
C ASN A 122 8.25 -13.87 6.76
N GLN A 123 8.55 -13.21 5.65
CA GLN A 123 8.72 -13.87 4.35
C GLN A 123 9.97 -14.77 4.30
N PHE A 124 11.00 -14.44 5.07
CA PHE A 124 12.26 -15.17 5.10
C PHE A 124 12.24 -16.30 6.13
N THR A 125 11.92 -15.97 7.40
CA THR A 125 11.92 -16.96 8.50
C THR A 125 10.69 -17.84 8.53
N LYS A 126 9.62 -17.47 7.79
CA LYS A 126 8.28 -18.11 7.78
C LYS A 126 7.59 -18.13 9.14
N LYS A 127 8.13 -17.46 10.15
CA LYS A 127 7.57 -17.36 11.51
C LYS A 127 6.60 -16.19 11.62
N TRP A 128 5.67 -16.28 12.57
CA TRP A 128 4.80 -15.18 12.95
C TRP A 128 5.54 -14.25 13.89
N GLU A 129 5.64 -12.99 13.52
CA GLU A 129 6.37 -11.93 14.25
C GLU A 129 5.49 -10.70 14.43
N ASP A 130 5.85 -9.87 15.40
CA ASP A 130 5.22 -8.58 15.60
C ASP A 130 5.70 -7.60 14.54
N LYS A 131 4.76 -6.93 13.88
CA LYS A 131 5.01 -5.90 12.90
C LYS A 131 4.35 -4.59 13.31
N PHE A 132 5.09 -3.49 13.22
CA PHE A 132 4.56 -2.17 13.49
C PHE A 132 3.71 -1.69 12.32
N PHE A 133 2.50 -1.19 12.67
CA PHE A 133 1.63 -0.53 11.72
C PHE A 133 1.94 0.97 11.70
N TYR A 134 2.16 1.51 10.52
CA TYR A 134 2.37 2.94 10.31
C TYR A 134 1.75 3.38 8.98
N GLY A 135 1.52 4.69 8.82
CA GLY A 135 0.76 5.22 7.70
C GLY A 135 1.32 4.89 6.32
N GLY A 136 2.65 4.92 6.16
CA GLY A 136 3.28 4.56 4.89
C GLY A 136 3.06 3.08 4.52
N LEU A 137 3.17 2.16 5.49
CA LEU A 137 2.86 0.74 5.28
C LEU A 137 1.37 0.53 4.94
N ALA A 138 0.49 1.26 5.62
CA ALA A 138 -0.95 1.19 5.33
C ALA A 138 -1.26 1.64 3.90
N ALA A 139 -0.68 2.77 3.48
CA ALA A 139 -0.84 3.29 2.12
C ALA A 139 -0.29 2.32 1.07
N GLU A 140 0.90 1.73 1.30
CA GLU A 140 1.48 0.71 0.44
C GLU A 140 0.55 -0.49 0.28
N ASN A 141 0.08 -1.08 1.39
CA ASN A 141 -0.82 -2.23 1.36
C ASN A 141 -2.13 -1.91 0.63
N ILE A 142 -2.72 -0.72 0.86
CA ILE A 142 -3.95 -0.29 0.21
C ILE A 142 -3.73 -0.10 -1.28
N THR A 143 -2.65 0.59 -1.68
CA THR A 143 -2.35 0.85 -3.09
C THR A 143 -2.14 -0.44 -3.86
N GLN A 144 -1.33 -1.36 -3.34
CA GLN A 144 -1.10 -2.68 -3.96
C GLN A 144 -2.40 -3.49 -4.06
N ALA A 145 -3.21 -3.47 -3.01
CA ALA A 145 -4.47 -4.19 -2.99
C ALA A 145 -5.48 -3.62 -3.99
N VAL A 146 -5.63 -2.29 -4.06
CA VAL A 146 -6.52 -1.62 -5.02
C VAL A 146 -6.06 -1.85 -6.45
N SER A 147 -4.76 -1.78 -6.73
CA SER A 147 -4.22 -2.10 -8.07
C SER A 147 -4.55 -3.53 -8.48
N ARG A 148 -4.42 -4.49 -7.55
CA ARG A 148 -4.82 -5.87 -7.81
C ARG A 148 -6.32 -6.03 -8.05
N ASP A 149 -7.16 -5.25 -7.37
CA ASP A 149 -8.62 -5.29 -7.56
C ASP A 149 -9.02 -4.74 -8.93
N VAL A 150 -8.40 -3.64 -9.38
CA VAL A 150 -8.59 -3.09 -10.74
C VAL A 150 -8.23 -4.13 -11.80
N MET A 151 -7.06 -4.77 -11.63
CA MET A 151 -6.61 -5.82 -12.55
C MET A 151 -7.56 -7.02 -12.55
N ALA A 152 -8.01 -7.47 -11.38
CA ALA A 152 -8.92 -8.63 -11.27
C ALA A 152 -10.24 -8.40 -11.98
N GLU A 153 -10.83 -7.21 -11.89
CA GLU A 153 -12.04 -6.87 -12.65
C GLU A 153 -11.78 -6.74 -14.15
N ALA A 154 -10.59 -6.26 -14.56
CA ALA A 154 -10.19 -6.27 -15.95
C ALA A 154 -10.07 -7.70 -16.48
N MET A 155 -9.48 -8.63 -15.71
CA MET A 155 -9.39 -10.05 -16.07
C MET A 155 -10.76 -10.65 -16.34
N LEU A 156 -11.74 -10.40 -15.48
CA LEU A 156 -13.11 -10.92 -15.68
C LEU A 156 -13.75 -10.37 -16.96
N ARG A 157 -13.52 -9.11 -17.30
CA ARG A 157 -14.04 -8.51 -18.55
C ARG A 157 -13.40 -9.11 -19.79
N VAL A 158 -12.09 -9.28 -19.76
CA VAL A 158 -11.30 -9.86 -20.85
C VAL A 158 -11.70 -11.31 -21.07
N GLU A 159 -11.81 -12.11 -20.01
CA GLU A 159 -12.25 -13.51 -20.09
C GLU A 159 -13.67 -13.63 -20.65
N ASN A 160 -14.61 -12.82 -20.18
CA ASN A 160 -16.00 -12.79 -20.65
C ASN A 160 -16.13 -12.34 -22.12
N ALA A 161 -15.15 -11.62 -22.64
CA ALA A 161 -15.10 -11.20 -24.05
C ALA A 161 -14.50 -12.27 -24.98
N GLY A 162 -14.13 -13.42 -24.43
CA GLY A 162 -13.58 -14.53 -25.22
C GLY A 162 -12.07 -14.56 -25.36
N TYR A 163 -11.34 -13.86 -24.49
CA TYR A 163 -9.88 -13.90 -24.41
C TYR A 163 -9.45 -14.76 -23.21
N PRO A 164 -9.23 -16.09 -23.37
CA PRO A 164 -8.86 -16.97 -22.26
C PRO A 164 -7.52 -16.54 -21.66
N ILE A 165 -7.52 -16.28 -20.35
CA ILE A 165 -6.31 -15.89 -19.63
C ILE A 165 -5.53 -17.14 -19.24
N VAL A 166 -4.32 -17.28 -19.80
CA VAL A 166 -3.44 -18.43 -19.55
C VAL A 166 -2.37 -18.14 -18.49
N LEU A 167 -2.03 -16.85 -18.27
CA LEU A 167 -0.98 -16.46 -17.34
C LEU A 167 -1.20 -15.03 -16.82
N THR A 168 -0.80 -14.79 -15.57
CA THR A 168 -0.62 -13.44 -15.02
C THR A 168 0.77 -13.30 -14.42
N VAL A 169 1.46 -12.21 -14.74
CA VAL A 169 2.80 -11.90 -14.23
C VAL A 169 2.79 -10.48 -13.63
N HIS A 170 2.82 -10.36 -12.32
CA HIS A 170 2.70 -9.08 -11.61
C HIS A 170 1.44 -8.29 -12.01
N ASP A 171 1.59 -7.29 -12.87
CA ASP A 171 0.58 -6.40 -13.44
C ASP A 171 0.27 -6.70 -14.92
N GLU A 172 0.79 -7.80 -15.43
CA GLU A 172 0.57 -8.28 -16.81
C GLU A 172 -0.53 -9.36 -16.85
N ILE A 173 -1.34 -9.33 -17.90
CA ILE A 173 -2.30 -10.36 -18.27
C ILE A 173 -1.90 -10.93 -19.62
N VAL A 174 -1.80 -12.24 -19.71
CA VAL A 174 -1.53 -12.95 -20.96
C VAL A 174 -2.73 -13.80 -21.31
N ALA A 175 -3.30 -13.58 -22.47
CA ALA A 175 -4.36 -14.41 -23.04
C ALA A 175 -3.86 -15.10 -24.29
N GLU A 176 -4.40 -16.28 -24.58
CA GLU A 176 -4.13 -17.04 -25.80
C GLU A 176 -5.45 -17.25 -26.56
N THR A 177 -5.46 -16.91 -27.86
CA THR A 177 -6.65 -16.98 -28.68
C THR A 177 -6.31 -17.65 -30.03
N ASP A 178 -7.33 -18.18 -30.70
CA ASP A 178 -7.18 -18.66 -32.07
C ASP A 178 -6.77 -17.53 -33.01
N ALA A 179 -6.03 -17.89 -34.08
CA ALA A 179 -5.61 -16.94 -35.09
C ALA A 179 -6.83 -16.28 -35.75
N GLY A 180 -6.82 -14.95 -35.78
CA GLY A 180 -7.92 -14.16 -36.34
C GLY A 180 -9.06 -13.83 -35.35
N PHE A 181 -8.99 -14.26 -34.11
CA PHE A 181 -9.94 -13.84 -33.07
C PHE A 181 -9.53 -12.51 -32.46
N GLY A 182 -10.46 -11.56 -32.38
CA GLY A 182 -10.31 -10.30 -31.65
C GLY A 182 -9.19 -9.40 -32.20
N SER A 183 -8.68 -8.54 -31.35
CA SER A 183 -7.52 -7.68 -31.63
C SER A 183 -6.86 -7.18 -30.38
N PHE A 184 -5.58 -6.81 -30.47
CA PHE A 184 -4.85 -6.15 -29.39
C PHE A 184 -5.54 -4.87 -28.89
N GLU A 185 -6.08 -4.05 -29.79
CA GLU A 185 -6.75 -2.80 -29.41
C GLU A 185 -8.06 -3.06 -28.67
N GLU A 186 -8.81 -4.10 -29.02
CA GLU A 186 -9.99 -4.51 -28.28
C GLU A 186 -9.62 -5.01 -26.87
N PHE A 187 -8.64 -5.91 -26.78
CA PHE A 187 -8.12 -6.42 -25.51
C PHE A 187 -7.69 -5.27 -24.58
N LYS A 188 -6.88 -4.35 -25.11
CA LYS A 188 -6.43 -3.16 -24.38
C LYS A 188 -7.59 -2.28 -23.94
N ARG A 189 -8.58 -2.04 -24.79
CA ARG A 189 -9.78 -1.26 -24.45
C ARG A 189 -10.55 -1.89 -23.28
N LEU A 190 -10.69 -3.21 -23.25
CA LEU A 190 -11.33 -3.94 -22.15
C LEU A 190 -10.57 -3.79 -20.83
N MET A 191 -9.24 -3.78 -20.87
CA MET A 191 -8.40 -3.55 -19.69
C MET A 191 -8.52 -2.13 -19.14
N LEU A 192 -8.73 -1.13 -20.00
CA LEU A 192 -8.77 0.29 -19.63
C LEU A 192 -10.09 0.73 -19.00
N ILE A 193 -11.14 -0.09 -19.01
CA ILE A 193 -12.43 0.23 -18.39
C ILE A 193 -12.24 0.22 -16.85
N PRO A 194 -12.36 1.38 -16.15
CA PRO A 194 -12.24 1.39 -14.70
C PRO A 194 -13.46 0.71 -14.06
N PRO A 195 -13.26 0.02 -12.93
CA PRO A 195 -14.37 -0.44 -12.09
C PRO A 195 -15.30 0.69 -11.67
N VAL A 196 -16.56 0.39 -11.36
CA VAL A 196 -17.56 1.39 -10.93
C VAL A 196 -17.08 2.15 -9.68
N TRP A 197 -16.44 1.45 -8.73
CA TRP A 197 -15.88 2.03 -7.51
C TRP A 197 -14.61 2.85 -7.75
N ALA A 198 -13.99 2.74 -8.93
CA ALA A 198 -12.79 3.48 -9.35
C ALA A 198 -13.08 4.45 -10.52
N LYS A 199 -14.31 4.92 -10.65
CA LYS A 199 -14.70 5.86 -11.71
C LYS A 199 -13.80 7.10 -11.71
N GLY A 200 -13.22 7.41 -12.87
CA GLY A 200 -12.29 8.54 -13.03
C GLY A 200 -10.84 8.23 -12.65
N PHE A 201 -10.54 7.00 -12.20
CA PHE A 201 -9.18 6.58 -11.97
C PHE A 201 -8.44 6.40 -13.31
N PRO A 202 -7.26 7.03 -13.50
CA PRO A 202 -6.52 6.93 -14.73
C PRO A 202 -5.86 5.54 -14.85
N VAL A 203 -6.42 4.69 -15.69
CA VAL A 203 -5.82 3.39 -16.04
C VAL A 203 -5.13 3.51 -17.38
N ALA A 204 -3.89 3.05 -17.48
CA ALA A 204 -3.16 2.93 -18.73
C ALA A 204 -2.66 1.50 -18.89
N ALA A 205 -2.64 1.00 -20.11
CA ALA A 205 -2.09 -0.30 -20.46
C ALA A 205 -1.27 -0.17 -21.74
N ALA A 206 -0.16 -0.88 -21.79
CA ALA A 206 0.64 -1.15 -22.97
C ALA A 206 0.73 -2.67 -23.17
N GLY A 207 1.02 -3.12 -24.38
CA GLY A 207 1.15 -4.55 -24.63
C GLY A 207 1.58 -4.80 -26.07
N TRP A 208 1.56 -6.06 -26.43
CA TRP A 208 1.94 -6.53 -27.76
C TRP A 208 1.22 -7.86 -28.06
N GLU A 209 1.19 -8.23 -29.31
CA GLU A 209 0.68 -9.48 -29.82
C GLU A 209 1.83 -10.27 -30.52
N GLY A 210 1.80 -11.59 -30.44
CA GLY A 210 2.84 -12.43 -31.01
C GLY A 210 2.60 -13.92 -30.78
N ASP A 211 3.37 -14.77 -31.45
CA ASP A 211 3.20 -16.23 -31.46
C ASP A 211 3.64 -16.91 -30.13
N ARG A 212 4.28 -16.20 -29.25
CA ARG A 212 4.72 -16.72 -27.94
C ARG A 212 4.95 -15.60 -26.92
N TYR A 213 4.76 -15.92 -25.67
CA TYR A 213 5.12 -14.99 -24.58
C TYR A 213 6.61 -14.66 -24.59
N ARG A 214 6.92 -13.38 -24.47
CA ARG A 214 8.26 -12.84 -24.27
C ARG A 214 8.17 -11.62 -23.34
N LYS A 215 9.17 -11.44 -22.51
CA LYS A 215 9.28 -10.20 -21.75
C LYS A 215 9.69 -9.08 -22.69
N GLY A 216 8.92 -7.98 -22.68
CA GLY A 216 9.20 -6.77 -23.43
C GLY A 216 10.41 -6.02 -22.87
#